data_86b8b1793e0981543c24a93134eb0a80
#
_entry.id   86b8b1793e0981543c24a93134eb0a80
#
_cell.length_a   1.000
_cell.length_b   1.000
_cell.length_c   1.000
_cell.angle_alpha   90.00
_cell.angle_beta   90.00
_cell.angle_gamma   90.00
#
_symmetry.space_group_name_H-M   'P 1'
#
loop_
_entity.id
_entity.type
_entity.pdbx_description
1 polymer ?
#
loop_
_entity_poly.entity_id
_entity_poly.type
_entity_poly.pdbx_seq_one_letter_code
_entity_poly.pdbx_strand_id
1 'polypeptide(L)'
;YLTEGYAAKLEYPLNEASVQHAAERFQYIYETYLAGTEVKIYEAVIPDKGAFLARQNGYPSLDYSAFSALLQKNMPYAEAIDLMPVLSLNSYYRTDLHWRQEAIVPVASQLAEAMGVKLSEKYDTVTADTPFYGVYYGQSALPLAPDTLCYLTNKTLGSCTVYDYETGGTEPVYDLSALTEGDPYSMFLSGSKSLLTITNPSADTDRELVIFRDSFA
;
A
#
# COMPACT_ATOMS: atom_id res chain seq x y z
N TYR A 1 6.37 8.40 -18.17
CA TYR A 1 5.91 7.95 -19.49
C TYR A 1 4.41 7.66 -19.48
N LEU A 2 3.83 7.68 -20.65
CA LEU A 2 2.43 7.36 -20.88
C LEU A 2 2.35 6.25 -21.92
N THR A 3 1.72 5.14 -21.59
CA THR A 3 1.50 4.03 -22.52
C THR A 3 0.27 3.22 -22.08
N GLU A 4 -0.45 2.60 -23.02
CA GLU A 4 -1.68 1.82 -22.76
C GLU A 4 -2.72 2.56 -21.92
N GLY A 5 -2.73 3.90 -21.94
CA GLY A 5 -3.62 4.75 -21.13
C GLY A 5 -3.19 4.90 -19.66
N TYR A 6 -2.03 4.36 -19.25
CA TYR A 6 -1.45 4.52 -17.92
C TYR A 6 -0.32 5.54 -17.93
N ALA A 7 -0.35 6.45 -16.98
CA ALA A 7 0.81 7.27 -16.63
C ALA A 7 1.63 6.57 -15.56
N ALA A 8 2.94 6.48 -15.76
CA ALA A 8 3.85 5.86 -14.82
C ALA A 8 5.19 6.58 -14.77
N LYS A 9 5.86 6.49 -13.63
CA LYS A 9 7.22 6.98 -13.42
C LYS A 9 8.23 5.95 -13.94
N LEU A 10 9.39 6.41 -14.34
CA LEU A 10 10.53 5.53 -14.65
C LEU A 10 11.27 5.26 -13.34
N GLU A 11 11.10 4.05 -12.81
CA GLU A 11 11.88 3.55 -11.68
C GLU A 11 13.05 2.72 -12.21
N TYR A 12 14.20 3.37 -12.41
CA TYR A 12 15.42 2.78 -12.96
C TYR A 12 16.60 3.76 -12.88
N PRO A 13 17.82 3.27 -12.62
CA PRO A 13 18.19 1.91 -12.20
C PRO A 13 17.90 1.66 -10.71
N LEU A 14 18.12 0.40 -10.27
CA LEU A 14 18.10 0.07 -8.84
C LEU A 14 19.20 0.85 -8.12
N ASN A 15 18.83 1.61 -7.09
CA ASN A 15 19.78 2.28 -6.21
C ASN A 15 20.09 1.38 -5.00
N GLU A 16 21.08 0.52 -5.16
CA GLU A 16 21.47 -0.43 -4.13
C GLU A 16 21.89 0.23 -2.81
N ALA A 17 22.55 1.39 -2.88
CA ALA A 17 22.96 2.14 -1.68
C ALA A 17 21.76 2.66 -0.89
N SER A 18 20.69 3.10 -1.58
CA SER A 18 19.46 3.52 -0.95
C SER A 18 18.73 2.35 -0.26
N VAL A 19 18.66 1.19 -0.92
CA VAL A 19 18.08 -0.02 -0.33
C VAL A 19 18.86 -0.47 0.90
N GLN A 20 20.18 -0.49 0.81
CA GLN A 20 21.04 -0.84 1.95
C GLN A 20 20.84 0.13 3.12
N HIS A 21 20.81 1.43 2.85
CA HIS A 21 20.59 2.44 3.90
C HIS A 21 19.23 2.27 4.58
N ALA A 22 18.17 1.97 3.82
CA ALA A 22 16.84 1.67 4.39
C ALA A 22 16.89 0.43 5.28
N ALA A 23 17.50 -0.66 4.79
CA ALA A 23 17.66 -1.89 5.56
C ALA A 23 18.46 -1.68 6.87
N GLU A 24 19.51 -0.84 6.84
CA GLU A 24 20.28 -0.47 8.04
C GLU A 24 19.41 0.26 9.09
N ARG A 25 18.45 1.09 8.66
CA ARG A 25 17.50 1.74 9.57
C ARG A 25 16.55 0.75 10.22
N PHE A 26 16.01 -0.19 9.44
CA PHE A 26 15.17 -1.26 9.98
C PHE A 26 15.96 -2.19 10.88
N GLN A 27 17.20 -2.53 10.53
CA GLN A 27 18.08 -3.33 11.38
C GLN A 27 18.34 -2.65 12.74
N TYR A 28 18.58 -1.34 12.74
CA TYR A 28 18.75 -0.59 13.99
C TYR A 28 17.51 -0.68 14.89
N ILE A 29 16.29 -0.58 14.32
CA ILE A 29 15.04 -0.72 15.07
C ILE A 29 14.92 -2.16 15.60
N TYR A 30 15.19 -3.16 14.76
CA TYR A 30 15.16 -4.55 15.16
C TYR A 30 16.11 -4.84 16.32
N GLU A 31 17.37 -4.49 16.21
CA GLU A 31 18.39 -4.75 17.21
C GLU A 31 18.13 -4.00 18.52
N THR A 32 17.56 -2.79 18.44
CA THR A 32 17.33 -1.96 19.62
C THR A 32 16.09 -2.36 20.40
N TYR A 33 15.02 -2.76 19.71
CA TYR A 33 13.71 -2.90 20.35
C TYR A 33 13.06 -4.28 20.22
N LEU A 34 13.43 -5.06 19.22
CA LEU A 34 12.71 -6.27 18.85
C LEU A 34 13.53 -7.55 18.99
N ALA A 35 14.85 -7.48 18.88
CA ALA A 35 15.72 -8.64 19.03
C ALA A 35 15.55 -9.29 20.40
N GLY A 36 15.35 -10.62 20.41
CA GLY A 36 15.10 -11.41 21.64
C GLY A 36 13.65 -11.36 22.15
N THR A 37 12.74 -10.68 21.46
CA THR A 37 11.29 -10.75 21.70
C THR A 37 10.66 -11.86 20.84
N GLU A 38 9.39 -12.21 21.11
CA GLU A 38 8.62 -13.16 20.32
C GLU A 38 7.90 -12.51 19.11
N VAL A 39 8.17 -11.22 18.82
CA VAL A 39 7.57 -10.51 17.70
C VAL A 39 8.06 -11.12 16.39
N LYS A 40 7.13 -11.48 15.52
CA LYS A 40 7.43 -11.92 14.16
C LYS A 40 7.50 -10.71 13.24
N ILE A 41 8.51 -10.67 12.41
CA ILE A 41 8.76 -9.56 11.50
C ILE A 41 8.61 -10.06 10.07
N TYR A 42 7.86 -9.30 9.30
CA TYR A 42 7.61 -9.55 7.89
C TYR A 42 8.03 -8.33 7.08
N GLU A 43 8.46 -8.55 5.86
CA GLU A 43 8.69 -7.51 4.88
C GLU A 43 7.93 -7.82 3.60
N ALA A 44 7.39 -6.81 2.95
CA ALA A 44 6.71 -6.93 1.68
C ALA A 44 7.02 -5.72 0.79
N VAL A 45 7.47 -5.99 -0.43
CA VAL A 45 7.71 -4.97 -1.44
C VAL A 45 6.46 -4.83 -2.31
N ILE A 46 5.90 -3.62 -2.34
CA ILE A 46 4.80 -3.30 -3.25
C ILE A 46 5.44 -2.81 -4.56
N PRO A 47 5.31 -3.55 -5.66
CA PRO A 47 5.86 -3.11 -6.94
C PRO A 47 5.07 -1.90 -7.47
N ASP A 48 5.76 -0.95 -8.10
CA ASP A 48 5.11 0.08 -8.91
C ASP A 48 4.47 -0.56 -10.16
N LYS A 49 3.44 0.07 -10.71
CA LYS A 49 2.78 -0.41 -11.94
C LYS A 49 3.73 -0.56 -13.13
N GLY A 50 4.88 0.11 -13.10
CA GLY A 50 5.95 -0.06 -14.08
C GLY A 50 6.50 -1.48 -14.16
N ALA A 51 6.40 -2.27 -13.08
CA ALA A 51 6.75 -3.68 -13.08
C ALA A 51 5.96 -4.49 -14.14
N PHE A 52 4.69 -4.09 -14.35
CA PHE A 52 3.76 -4.76 -15.27
C PHE A 52 3.63 -4.06 -16.64
N LEU A 53 4.15 -2.84 -16.77
CA LEU A 53 3.88 -1.97 -17.92
C LEU A 53 5.15 -1.62 -18.72
N ALA A 54 6.27 -1.38 -18.03
CA ALA A 54 7.43 -0.73 -18.64
C ALA A 54 8.10 -1.61 -19.70
N ARG A 55 8.54 -2.82 -19.33
CA ARG A 55 9.37 -3.67 -20.17
C ARG A 55 8.70 -4.05 -21.50
N GLN A 56 7.42 -4.40 -21.47
CA GLN A 56 6.66 -4.76 -22.68
C GLN A 56 6.46 -3.57 -23.64
N ASN A 57 6.58 -2.33 -23.12
CA ASN A 57 6.45 -1.10 -23.90
C ASN A 57 7.81 -0.44 -24.21
N GLY A 58 8.92 -1.18 -24.03
CA GLY A 58 10.26 -0.69 -24.37
C GLY A 58 10.87 0.31 -23.39
N TYR A 59 10.29 0.45 -22.20
CA TYR A 59 10.84 1.32 -21.16
C TYR A 59 11.71 0.51 -20.18
N PRO A 60 12.76 1.13 -19.61
CA PRO A 60 13.50 0.51 -18.52
C PRO A 60 12.60 0.31 -17.30
N SER A 61 12.85 -0.77 -16.58
CA SER A 61 12.09 -1.14 -15.37
C SER A 61 13.05 -1.53 -14.26
N LEU A 62 12.67 -1.24 -13.02
CA LEU A 62 13.36 -1.76 -11.85
C LEU A 62 13.40 -3.28 -11.90
N ASP A 63 14.53 -3.86 -11.56
CA ASP A 63 14.65 -5.30 -11.33
C ASP A 63 14.16 -5.62 -9.91
N TYR A 64 12.88 -5.97 -9.80
CA TYR A 64 12.27 -6.29 -8.51
C TYR A 64 12.83 -7.57 -7.90
N SER A 65 13.33 -8.52 -8.71
CA SER A 65 13.99 -9.71 -8.19
C SER A 65 15.31 -9.36 -7.52
N ALA A 66 16.13 -8.51 -8.16
CA ALA A 66 17.36 -8.00 -7.59
C ALA A 66 17.10 -7.15 -6.34
N PHE A 67 16.05 -6.31 -6.37
CA PHE A 67 15.64 -5.49 -5.23
C PHE A 67 15.24 -6.35 -4.02
N SER A 68 14.35 -7.31 -4.20
CA SER A 68 13.92 -8.21 -3.12
C SER A 68 15.08 -9.05 -2.58
N ALA A 69 15.94 -9.59 -3.45
CA ALA A 69 17.11 -10.34 -3.00
C ALA A 69 18.08 -9.49 -2.17
N LEU A 70 18.27 -8.22 -2.56
CA LEU A 70 19.12 -7.29 -1.81
C LEU A 70 18.51 -6.96 -0.45
N LEU A 71 17.19 -6.74 -0.38
CA LEU A 71 16.48 -6.47 0.85
C LEU A 71 16.56 -7.65 1.82
N GLN A 72 16.22 -8.86 1.36
CA GLN A 72 16.30 -10.09 2.16
C GLN A 72 17.72 -10.36 2.68
N LYS A 73 18.74 -10.12 1.84
CA LYS A 73 20.14 -10.25 2.25
C LYS A 73 20.48 -9.33 3.45
N ASN A 74 19.92 -8.13 3.48
CA ASN A 74 20.20 -7.12 4.50
C ASN A 74 19.20 -7.16 5.68
N MET A 75 18.10 -7.91 5.55
CA MET A 75 17.06 -8.07 6.59
C MET A 75 16.78 -9.55 6.88
N PRO A 76 17.80 -10.36 7.25
CA PRO A 76 17.62 -11.82 7.43
C PRO A 76 16.72 -12.19 8.62
N TYR A 77 16.35 -11.24 9.45
CA TYR A 77 15.43 -11.38 10.57
C TYR A 77 13.95 -11.24 10.19
N ALA A 78 13.66 -10.78 8.96
CA ALA A 78 12.30 -10.60 8.45
C ALA A 78 11.95 -11.71 7.46
N GLU A 79 10.71 -12.19 7.55
CA GLU A 79 10.15 -13.13 6.57
C GLU A 79 9.60 -12.33 5.38
N ALA A 80 10.10 -12.62 4.18
CA ALA A 80 9.69 -11.93 2.96
C ALA A 80 8.35 -12.46 2.44
N ILE A 81 7.45 -11.57 2.10
CA ILE A 81 6.16 -11.88 1.48
C ILE A 81 6.15 -11.37 0.06
N ASP A 82 6.12 -12.29 -0.92
CA ASP A 82 6.07 -11.93 -2.34
C ASP A 82 4.65 -11.54 -2.75
N LEU A 83 4.46 -10.30 -3.15
CA LEU A 83 3.18 -9.75 -3.61
C LEU A 83 3.03 -9.75 -5.14
N MET A 84 4.10 -10.03 -5.89
CA MET A 84 4.05 -10.04 -7.36
C MET A 84 2.98 -10.98 -7.95
N PRO A 85 2.79 -12.21 -7.41
CA PRO A 85 1.82 -13.15 -7.97
C PRO A 85 0.35 -12.73 -7.84
N VAL A 86 0.04 -11.84 -6.90
CA VAL A 86 -1.33 -11.41 -6.60
C VAL A 86 -1.67 -10.02 -7.13
N LEU A 87 -0.72 -9.39 -7.82
CA LEU A 87 -0.87 -8.07 -8.44
C LEU A 87 -0.79 -8.16 -9.97
N SER A 88 -1.35 -7.18 -10.64
CA SER A 88 -1.30 -6.99 -12.09
C SER A 88 -1.43 -5.52 -12.43
N LEU A 89 -1.25 -5.14 -13.70
CA LEU A 89 -1.47 -3.77 -14.14
C LEU A 89 -2.87 -3.24 -13.78
N ASN A 90 -3.89 -4.10 -13.85
CA ASN A 90 -5.26 -3.74 -13.49
C ASN A 90 -5.46 -3.47 -11.98
N SER A 91 -4.48 -3.79 -11.15
CA SER A 91 -4.53 -3.48 -9.73
C SER A 91 -4.24 -2.00 -9.43
N TYR A 92 -3.85 -1.21 -10.42
CA TYR A 92 -3.42 0.18 -10.25
C TYR A 92 -4.34 1.16 -10.96
N TYR A 93 -4.41 2.39 -10.45
CA TYR A 93 -5.01 3.52 -11.14
C TYR A 93 -4.19 3.90 -12.38
N ARG A 94 -4.85 4.44 -13.40
CA ARG A 94 -4.20 4.90 -14.63
C ARG A 94 -3.47 6.21 -14.43
N THR A 95 -4.06 7.13 -13.68
CA THR A 95 -3.59 8.51 -13.50
C THR A 95 -2.89 8.74 -12.18
N ASP A 96 -2.88 7.76 -11.29
CA ASP A 96 -2.25 7.81 -9.97
C ASP A 96 -1.17 6.75 -9.79
N LEU A 97 -0.28 6.93 -8.81
CA LEU A 97 0.75 5.94 -8.50
C LEU A 97 0.19 4.72 -7.76
N HIS A 98 -0.87 4.91 -6.99
CA HIS A 98 -1.37 3.90 -6.07
C HIS A 98 -2.14 2.77 -6.76
N TRP A 99 -2.29 1.71 -6.04
CA TRP A 99 -3.22 0.62 -6.36
C TRP A 99 -4.68 1.01 -6.04
N ARG A 100 -5.61 0.22 -6.57
CA ARG A 100 -7.05 0.37 -6.36
C ARG A 100 -7.47 -0.50 -5.19
N GLN A 101 -8.17 0.05 -4.21
CA GLN A 101 -8.52 -0.70 -3.01
C GLN A 101 -9.34 -1.97 -3.31
N GLU A 102 -10.28 -1.92 -4.25
CA GLU A 102 -11.08 -3.08 -4.62
C GLU A 102 -10.26 -4.20 -5.29
N ALA A 103 -9.04 -3.90 -5.74
CA ALA A 103 -8.15 -4.87 -6.38
C ALA A 103 -7.13 -5.50 -5.44
N ILE A 104 -6.99 -5.00 -4.19
CA ILE A 104 -5.94 -5.47 -3.26
C ILE A 104 -6.42 -6.49 -2.22
N VAL A 105 -7.65 -6.97 -2.29
CA VAL A 105 -8.11 -8.06 -1.40
C VAL A 105 -7.20 -9.30 -1.47
N PRO A 106 -6.68 -9.72 -2.66
CA PRO A 106 -5.70 -10.80 -2.74
C PRO A 106 -4.39 -10.48 -2.00
N VAL A 107 -3.95 -9.21 -2.01
CA VAL A 107 -2.76 -8.76 -1.26
C VAL A 107 -2.99 -8.91 0.24
N ALA A 108 -4.12 -8.40 0.74
CA ALA A 108 -4.47 -8.53 2.16
C ALA A 108 -4.56 -10.02 2.58
N SER A 109 -5.09 -10.87 1.71
CA SER A 109 -5.16 -12.32 1.95
C SER A 109 -3.78 -12.97 2.00
N GLN A 110 -2.88 -12.58 1.08
CA GLN A 110 -1.49 -13.07 1.04
C GLN A 110 -0.72 -12.68 2.31
N LEU A 111 -0.84 -11.42 2.74
CA LEU A 111 -0.23 -10.94 3.97
C LEU A 111 -0.78 -11.69 5.19
N ALA A 112 -2.10 -11.81 5.30
CA ALA A 112 -2.74 -12.50 6.41
C ALA A 112 -2.34 -13.97 6.49
N GLU A 113 -2.29 -14.68 5.35
CA GLU A 113 -1.89 -16.10 5.28
C GLU A 113 -0.44 -16.30 5.76
N ALA A 114 0.49 -15.44 5.32
CA ALA A 114 1.87 -15.46 5.79
C ALA A 114 1.96 -15.25 7.31
N MET A 115 1.08 -14.42 7.88
CA MET A 115 0.99 -14.16 9.32
C MET A 115 0.17 -15.23 10.07
N GLY A 116 -0.25 -16.31 9.40
CA GLY A 116 -1.05 -17.38 9.98
C GLY A 116 -2.48 -16.99 10.32
N VAL A 117 -3.04 -16.02 9.59
CA VAL A 117 -4.42 -15.55 9.70
C VAL A 117 -5.15 -15.83 8.39
N LYS A 118 -6.38 -16.28 8.44
CA LYS A 118 -7.22 -16.46 7.27
C LYS A 118 -8.29 -15.37 7.22
N LEU A 119 -8.26 -14.54 6.20
CA LEU A 119 -9.34 -13.61 5.95
C LEU A 119 -10.53 -14.36 5.34
N SER A 120 -11.70 -14.19 5.93
CA SER A 120 -12.96 -14.80 5.47
C SER A 120 -14.04 -13.76 5.16
N GLU A 121 -13.71 -12.49 5.28
CA GLU A 121 -14.62 -11.38 5.10
C GLU A 121 -15.01 -11.23 3.62
N LYS A 122 -16.27 -10.90 3.40
CA LYS A 122 -16.78 -10.45 2.11
C LYS A 122 -16.93 -8.94 2.16
N TYR A 123 -16.65 -8.31 1.03
CA TYR A 123 -16.72 -6.87 0.90
C TYR A 123 -17.70 -6.50 -0.21
N ASP A 124 -18.45 -5.43 0.01
CA ASP A 124 -19.19 -4.74 -1.03
C ASP A 124 -18.31 -3.61 -1.57
N THR A 125 -18.33 -3.40 -2.87
CA THR A 125 -17.60 -2.30 -3.52
C THR A 125 -18.53 -1.12 -3.71
N VAL A 126 -18.13 0.03 -3.21
CA VAL A 126 -18.82 1.30 -3.42
C VAL A 126 -18.00 2.15 -4.38
N THR A 127 -18.67 2.70 -5.39
CA THR A 127 -18.06 3.62 -6.34
C THR A 127 -18.33 5.05 -5.88
N ALA A 128 -17.28 5.87 -5.79
CA ALA A 128 -17.43 7.29 -5.53
C ALA A 128 -17.96 8.01 -6.78
N ASP A 129 -18.87 8.95 -6.59
CA ASP A 129 -19.49 9.73 -7.69
C ASP A 129 -18.55 10.83 -8.23
N THR A 130 -17.35 10.94 -7.68
CA THR A 130 -16.37 11.98 -8.06
C THR A 130 -15.32 11.37 -8.99
N PRO A 131 -15.02 12.02 -10.14
CA PRO A 131 -13.91 11.62 -11.00
C PRO A 131 -12.58 11.73 -10.25
N PHE A 132 -11.74 10.70 -10.33
CA PHE A 132 -10.44 10.70 -9.69
C PHE A 132 -9.33 11.03 -10.69
N TYR A 133 -8.66 12.15 -10.48
CA TYR A 133 -7.46 12.55 -11.22
C TYR A 133 -6.26 12.43 -10.28
N GLY A 134 -5.48 11.37 -10.47
CA GLY A 134 -4.33 11.10 -9.61
C GLY A 134 -3.14 12.01 -9.85
N VAL A 135 -2.10 11.82 -9.04
CA VAL A 135 -0.90 12.68 -9.03
C VAL A 135 -0.18 12.77 -10.37
N TYR A 136 -0.19 11.70 -11.16
CA TYR A 136 0.45 11.71 -12.49
C TYR A 136 -0.33 12.53 -13.52
N TYR A 137 -1.65 12.67 -13.35
CA TYR A 137 -2.42 13.61 -14.18
C TYR A 137 -1.91 15.03 -13.99
N GLY A 138 -1.79 15.49 -12.74
CA GLY A 138 -1.29 16.84 -12.44
C GLY A 138 0.16 17.05 -12.89
N GLN A 139 1.02 16.05 -12.69
CA GLN A 139 2.44 16.12 -13.07
C GLN A 139 2.67 16.09 -14.59
N SER A 140 1.88 15.32 -15.32
CA SER A 140 2.07 15.17 -16.78
C SER A 140 1.48 16.32 -17.58
N ALA A 141 0.49 17.02 -17.04
CA ALA A 141 -0.32 18.01 -17.74
C ALA A 141 -0.94 17.48 -19.07
N LEU A 142 -1.17 16.17 -19.16
CA LEU A 142 -1.76 15.51 -20.32
C LEU A 142 -3.27 15.35 -20.12
N PRO A 143 -4.08 15.40 -21.18
CA PRO A 143 -5.54 15.24 -21.09
C PRO A 143 -5.91 13.75 -20.94
N LEU A 144 -5.61 13.18 -19.79
CA LEU A 144 -5.97 11.79 -19.45
C LEU A 144 -7.42 11.74 -18.97
N ALA A 145 -8.11 10.64 -19.28
CA ALA A 145 -9.41 10.37 -18.68
C ALA A 145 -9.24 10.09 -17.18
N PRO A 146 -10.19 10.50 -16.34
CA PRO A 146 -10.13 10.20 -14.92
C PRO A 146 -10.25 8.70 -14.64
N ASP A 147 -9.73 8.30 -13.52
CA ASP A 147 -10.02 7.00 -12.92
C ASP A 147 -11.36 7.02 -12.18
N THR A 148 -11.83 5.84 -11.84
CA THR A 148 -12.96 5.64 -10.94
C THR A 148 -12.42 5.25 -9.57
N LEU A 149 -12.74 6.02 -8.55
CA LEU A 149 -12.37 5.70 -7.18
C LEU A 149 -13.42 4.77 -6.58
N CYS A 150 -12.97 3.60 -6.11
CA CYS A 150 -13.83 2.66 -5.41
C CYS A 150 -13.26 2.37 -4.03
N TYR A 151 -14.13 2.03 -3.09
CA TYR A 151 -13.73 1.59 -1.75
C TYR A 151 -14.59 0.41 -1.28
N LEU A 152 -14.01 -0.39 -0.40
CA LEU A 152 -14.62 -1.60 0.11
C LEU A 152 -15.40 -1.31 1.40
N THR A 153 -16.57 -1.92 1.53
CA THR A 153 -17.37 -1.82 2.76
C THR A 153 -17.84 -3.20 3.22
N ASN A 154 -17.96 -3.34 4.52
CA ASN A 154 -18.72 -4.40 5.17
C ASN A 154 -18.99 -3.98 6.62
N LYS A 155 -19.67 -4.83 7.37
CA LYS A 155 -20.01 -4.55 8.78
C LYS A 155 -18.77 -4.35 9.65
N THR A 156 -17.73 -5.15 9.43
CA THR A 156 -16.48 -5.09 10.21
C THR A 156 -15.76 -3.77 9.97
N LEU A 157 -15.51 -3.38 8.71
CA LEU A 157 -14.89 -2.10 8.37
C LEU A 157 -15.70 -0.90 8.89
N GLY A 158 -17.03 -0.98 8.78
CA GLY A 158 -17.91 0.08 9.28
C GLY A 158 -17.94 0.22 10.80
N SER A 159 -17.49 -0.78 11.55
CA SER A 159 -17.37 -0.74 13.01
C SER A 159 -15.97 -0.37 13.50
N CYS A 160 -14.95 -0.43 12.63
CA CYS A 160 -13.59 -0.04 12.99
C CYS A 160 -13.49 1.46 13.24
N THR A 161 -12.64 1.82 14.19
CA THR A 161 -12.31 3.22 14.51
C THR A 161 -10.83 3.46 14.35
N VAL A 162 -10.48 4.67 13.94
CA VAL A 162 -9.10 5.11 13.70
C VAL A 162 -8.78 6.22 14.68
N TYR A 163 -7.86 5.99 15.61
CA TYR A 163 -7.34 7.04 16.48
C TYR A 163 -6.16 7.71 15.83
N ASP A 164 -6.23 9.02 15.63
CA ASP A 164 -5.18 9.86 15.06
C ASP A 164 -4.40 10.54 16.18
N TYR A 165 -3.11 10.20 16.29
CA TYR A 165 -2.21 10.77 17.31
C TYR A 165 -1.82 12.23 17.04
N GLU A 166 -2.00 12.73 15.82
CA GLU A 166 -1.72 14.14 15.50
C GLU A 166 -2.83 15.06 16.00
N THR A 167 -4.08 14.61 15.87
CA THR A 167 -5.26 15.41 16.30
C THR A 167 -5.76 15.04 17.68
N GLY A 168 -5.44 13.83 18.17
CA GLY A 168 -6.01 13.25 19.38
C GLY A 168 -7.48 12.85 19.23
N GLY A 169 -7.97 12.79 17.99
CA GLY A 169 -9.34 12.44 17.64
C GLY A 169 -9.52 10.98 17.21
N THR A 170 -10.78 10.57 17.16
CA THR A 170 -11.16 9.25 16.61
C THR A 170 -12.04 9.46 15.40
N GLU A 171 -11.71 8.81 14.31
CA GLU A 171 -12.32 8.97 12.98
C GLU A 171 -12.74 7.61 12.41
N PRO A 172 -13.61 7.57 11.41
CA PRO A 172 -13.90 6.35 10.65
C PRO A 172 -12.70 5.96 9.76
N VAL A 173 -12.74 4.74 9.23
CA VAL A 173 -11.71 4.25 8.28
C VAL A 173 -11.66 5.08 6.99
N TYR A 174 -12.80 5.64 6.58
CA TYR A 174 -12.92 6.49 5.39
C TYR A 174 -13.42 7.88 5.74
N ASP A 175 -12.63 8.88 5.38
CA ASP A 175 -13.06 10.28 5.39
C ASP A 175 -13.72 10.62 4.05
N LEU A 176 -15.04 10.48 3.98
CA LEU A 176 -15.78 10.74 2.75
C LEU A 176 -15.85 12.22 2.37
N SER A 177 -15.49 13.15 3.25
CA SER A 177 -15.43 14.58 2.94
C SER A 177 -14.29 14.88 1.95
N ALA A 178 -13.20 14.10 1.97
CA ALA A 178 -12.09 14.22 1.03
C ALA A 178 -12.49 13.99 -0.44
N LEU A 179 -13.62 13.31 -0.69
CA LEU A 179 -14.13 13.12 -2.05
C LEU A 179 -14.54 14.44 -2.74
N THR A 180 -14.85 15.48 -1.96
CA THR A 180 -15.28 16.78 -2.47
C THR A 180 -14.30 17.90 -2.13
N GLU A 181 -13.31 17.64 -1.28
CA GLU A 181 -12.36 18.61 -0.77
C GLU A 181 -10.93 18.08 -0.93
N GLY A 182 -10.12 18.71 -1.78
CA GLY A 182 -8.71 18.37 -1.94
C GLY A 182 -8.44 17.14 -2.80
N ASP A 183 -7.61 16.23 -2.29
CA ASP A 183 -7.27 14.97 -2.97
C ASP A 183 -8.22 13.85 -2.56
N PRO A 184 -9.06 13.33 -3.48
CA PRO A 184 -10.01 12.27 -3.17
C PRO A 184 -9.36 10.98 -2.61
N TYR A 185 -8.10 10.70 -2.94
CA TYR A 185 -7.39 9.55 -2.38
C TYR A 185 -7.17 9.66 -0.87
N SER A 186 -7.13 10.88 -0.33
CA SER A 186 -7.04 11.12 1.10
C SER A 186 -8.26 10.62 1.91
N MET A 187 -9.31 10.14 1.26
CA MET A 187 -10.41 9.47 1.96
C MET A 187 -9.95 8.22 2.74
N PHE A 188 -8.89 7.56 2.30
CA PHE A 188 -8.33 6.41 2.98
C PHE A 188 -7.52 6.84 4.19
N LEU A 189 -8.01 6.48 5.40
CA LEU A 189 -7.38 6.79 6.69
C LEU A 189 -7.06 8.29 6.88
N SER A 190 -7.90 9.19 6.31
CA SER A 190 -7.73 10.64 6.37
C SER A 190 -6.37 11.14 5.81
N GLY A 191 -5.84 10.40 4.83
CA GLY A 191 -4.63 10.75 4.09
C GLY A 191 -3.32 10.45 4.81
N SER A 192 -2.35 11.37 4.67
CA SER A 192 -1.01 11.18 5.21
C SER A 192 -0.97 11.53 6.70
N LYS A 193 -0.74 10.51 7.54
CA LYS A 193 -0.68 10.61 9.00
C LYS A 193 0.57 9.91 9.53
N SER A 194 1.16 10.47 10.58
CA SER A 194 2.40 9.94 11.17
C SER A 194 2.18 8.66 11.98
N LEU A 195 1.08 8.60 12.73
CA LEU A 195 0.74 7.46 13.58
C LEU A 195 -0.77 7.32 13.72
N LEU A 196 -1.28 6.14 13.44
CA LEU A 196 -2.68 5.77 13.60
C LEU A 196 -2.81 4.46 14.37
N THR A 197 -3.86 4.31 15.15
CA THR A 197 -4.30 3.03 15.69
C THR A 197 -5.69 2.69 15.14
N ILE A 198 -5.79 1.57 14.44
CA ILE A 198 -7.07 1.05 13.96
C ILE A 198 -7.55 -0.01 14.94
N THR A 199 -8.74 0.18 15.49
CA THR A 199 -9.36 -0.76 16.42
C THR A 199 -10.56 -1.42 15.77
N ASN A 200 -10.55 -2.76 15.74
CA ASN A 200 -11.72 -3.57 15.39
C ASN A 200 -12.40 -4.03 16.68
N PRO A 201 -13.56 -3.45 17.05
CA PRO A 201 -14.26 -3.81 18.28
C PRO A 201 -14.88 -5.21 18.26
N SER A 202 -14.93 -5.86 17.09
CA SER A 202 -15.47 -7.20 16.90
C SER A 202 -14.37 -8.28 16.82
N ALA A 203 -13.11 -7.90 17.02
CA ALA A 203 -12.01 -8.86 17.04
C ALA A 203 -12.15 -9.81 18.24
N ASP A 204 -11.94 -11.10 17.99
CA ASP A 204 -11.95 -12.17 19.01
C ASP A 204 -10.53 -12.58 19.43
N THR A 205 -9.56 -11.76 19.15
CA THR A 205 -8.14 -11.98 19.41
C THR A 205 -7.50 -10.71 19.99
N ASP A 206 -6.46 -10.90 20.78
CA ASP A 206 -5.58 -9.86 21.32
C ASP A 206 -4.32 -9.63 20.48
N ARG A 207 -4.27 -10.23 19.28
CA ARG A 207 -3.16 -9.99 18.35
C ARG A 207 -3.13 -8.55 17.87
N GLU A 208 -1.95 -8.00 17.84
CA GLU A 208 -1.68 -6.68 17.30
C GLU A 208 -0.77 -6.77 16.07
N LEU A 209 -1.00 -5.92 15.09
CA LEU A 209 -0.17 -5.74 13.90
C LEU A 209 0.36 -4.31 13.86
N VAL A 210 1.67 -4.16 13.88
CA VAL A 210 2.33 -2.87 13.67
C VAL A 210 2.85 -2.82 12.24
N ILE A 211 2.49 -1.78 11.49
CA ILE A 211 2.86 -1.61 10.08
C ILE A 211 3.69 -0.33 9.94
N PHE A 212 4.94 -0.47 9.51
CA PHE A 212 5.72 0.63 8.96
C PHE A 212 5.42 0.70 7.46
N ARG A 213 4.83 1.77 7.01
CA ARG A 213 4.27 1.87 5.66
C ARG A 213 4.60 3.19 4.98
N ASP A 214 4.44 3.20 3.68
CA ASP A 214 4.26 4.40 2.87
C ASP A 214 2.76 4.64 2.56
N SER A 215 2.48 5.45 1.54
CA SER A 215 1.10 5.78 1.15
C SER A 215 0.33 4.63 0.48
N PHE A 216 0.95 3.49 0.20
CA PHE A 216 0.27 2.33 -0.40
C PHE A 216 -0.47 1.46 0.63
N ALA A 217 -0.11 1.49 1.90
CA ALA A 217 -0.69 0.63 2.93
C ALA A 217 -1.54 1.40 3.93
#